data_f5118b9b5cd8a41573c9aba31aae1d0b
#
_entry.id   f5118b9b5cd8a41573c9aba31aae1d0b
#
_cell.length_a   1.000
_cell.length_b   1.000
_cell.length_c   1.000
_cell.angle_alpha   90.00
_cell.angle_beta   90.00
_cell.angle_gamma   90.00
#
_symmetry.space_group_name_H-M   'P 1'
#
loop_
_entity.id
_entity.type
_entity.pdbx_description
1 polymer ?
#
loop_
_entity_poly.entity_id
_entity_poly.type
_entity_poly.pdbx_seq_one_letter_code
_entity_poly.pdbx_strand_id
1 'polypeptide(L)'
;MNVLAIGSHPDDIELGCGGALLQHVAAGDKVTMLVMTTGERGPQDAIPRVHEQEDAAASIGADLVWGGYPDGAIPSGRETVAFIDSVIEQTGAAVLYTHSQNDTHQDHVATALASLSAARRLNRVLCYQSPTATSFNPVVYVDIEACVERKIAALSCHRSQVERCELVDLEAIEAGARFWGHHARMRYAEAFEVPRFVWDIARGAAAVHRVEKPQVAAVRLPLVAGIRQ
;
A
#
# COMPACT_ATOMS: atom_id res chain seq x y z
N MET A 1 10.09 4.33 -11.54
CA MET A 1 10.27 4.86 -10.15
C MET A 1 10.12 3.72 -9.16
N ASN A 2 10.28 3.97 -7.84
CA ASN A 2 10.00 2.96 -6.83
C ASN A 2 8.66 3.25 -6.18
N VAL A 3 7.83 2.22 -6.05
CA VAL A 3 6.47 2.26 -5.51
C VAL A 3 6.39 1.34 -4.32
N LEU A 4 5.79 1.80 -3.22
CA LEU A 4 5.49 1.01 -2.04
C LEU A 4 3.98 0.97 -1.84
N ALA A 5 3.40 -0.22 -1.77
CA ALA A 5 2.03 -0.44 -1.37
C ALA A 5 1.99 -1.14 -0.02
N ILE A 6 1.16 -0.64 0.91
CA ILE A 6 1.07 -1.15 2.28
C ILE A 6 -0.36 -1.61 2.55
N GLY A 7 -0.50 -2.88 2.93
CA GLY A 7 -1.75 -3.49 3.39
C GLY A 7 -1.61 -4.07 4.79
N SER A 8 -2.70 -4.21 5.49
CA SER A 8 -2.73 -4.83 6.83
C SER A 8 -2.67 -6.34 6.74
N HIS A 9 -3.44 -6.91 5.80
CA HIS A 9 -3.60 -8.35 5.64
C HIS A 9 -3.29 -8.78 4.21
N PRO A 10 -3.03 -10.07 3.99
CA PRO A 10 -3.03 -10.65 2.65
C PRO A 10 -4.36 -10.39 1.95
N ASP A 11 -4.34 -9.89 0.72
CA ASP A 11 -5.41 -9.45 -0.18
C ASP A 11 -5.70 -7.93 -0.23
N ASP A 12 -5.47 -7.19 0.84
CA ASP A 12 -5.79 -5.74 0.94
C ASP A 12 -5.23 -4.91 -0.21
N ILE A 13 -3.96 -5.16 -0.57
CA ILE A 13 -3.24 -4.39 -1.59
C ILE A 13 -3.82 -4.68 -2.96
N GLU A 14 -4.08 -5.95 -3.27
CA GLU A 14 -4.67 -6.38 -4.52
C GLU A 14 -6.09 -5.84 -4.69
N LEU A 15 -6.88 -5.86 -3.61
CA LEU A 15 -8.22 -5.26 -3.56
C LEU A 15 -8.17 -3.76 -3.85
N GLY A 16 -7.33 -3.05 -3.11
CA GLY A 16 -7.31 -1.60 -3.10
C GLY A 16 -6.63 -0.95 -4.28
N CYS A 17 -5.48 -1.50 -4.73
CA CYS A 17 -4.62 -0.86 -5.74
C CYS A 17 -3.89 -1.82 -6.69
N GLY A 18 -4.29 -3.09 -6.75
CA GLY A 18 -3.63 -4.10 -7.59
C GLY A 18 -3.53 -3.73 -9.07
N GLY A 19 -4.56 -3.07 -9.62
CA GLY A 19 -4.55 -2.58 -10.99
C GLY A 19 -3.52 -1.47 -11.21
N ALA A 20 -3.43 -0.51 -10.28
CA ALA A 20 -2.44 0.55 -10.32
C ALA A 20 -1.02 -0.01 -10.23
N LEU A 21 -0.80 -1.04 -9.37
CA LEU A 21 0.50 -1.71 -9.28
C LEU A 21 0.89 -2.41 -10.57
N LEU A 22 -0.06 -3.08 -11.22
CA LEU A 22 0.15 -3.70 -12.55
C LEU A 22 0.53 -2.66 -13.62
N GLN A 23 -0.08 -1.47 -13.59
CA GLN A 23 0.29 -0.37 -14.48
C GLN A 23 1.70 0.16 -14.17
N HIS A 24 2.07 0.27 -12.91
CA HIS A 24 3.44 0.63 -12.51
C HIS A 24 4.47 -0.37 -13.04
N VAL A 25 4.24 -1.66 -12.84
CA VAL A 25 5.12 -2.72 -13.35
C VAL A 25 5.23 -2.66 -14.88
N ALA A 26 4.10 -2.47 -15.58
CA ALA A 26 4.09 -2.33 -17.03
C ALA A 26 4.87 -1.09 -17.52
N ALA A 27 4.92 -0.03 -16.72
CA ALA A 27 5.71 1.18 -16.98
C ALA A 27 7.21 1.02 -16.63
N GLY A 28 7.63 -0.15 -16.12
CA GLY A 28 9.01 -0.42 -15.69
C GLY A 28 9.37 0.13 -14.30
N ASP A 29 8.38 0.46 -13.50
CA ASP A 29 8.57 0.86 -12.10
C ASP A 29 8.85 -0.37 -11.22
N LYS A 30 9.66 -0.19 -10.18
CA LYS A 30 9.88 -1.22 -9.17
C LYS A 30 8.80 -1.12 -8.10
N VAL A 31 8.03 -2.18 -7.91
CA VAL A 31 6.93 -2.26 -6.95
C VAL A 31 7.34 -3.15 -5.77
N THR A 32 7.10 -2.66 -4.56
CA THR A 32 7.22 -3.43 -3.32
C THR A 32 5.88 -3.41 -2.59
N MET A 33 5.42 -4.58 -2.17
CA MET A 33 4.25 -4.77 -1.33
C MET A 33 4.71 -5.04 0.11
N LEU A 34 4.26 -4.23 1.06
CA LEU A 34 4.44 -4.46 2.50
C LEU A 34 3.12 -4.91 3.09
N VAL A 35 3.06 -6.15 3.55
CA VAL A 35 1.89 -6.71 4.24
C VAL A 35 2.21 -6.82 5.72
N MET A 36 1.42 -6.15 6.58
CA MET A 36 1.77 -5.95 7.98
C MET A 36 1.62 -7.22 8.81
N THR A 37 0.63 -8.07 8.51
CA THR A 37 0.35 -9.34 9.22
C THR A 37 0.26 -10.50 8.23
N THR A 38 0.29 -11.72 8.74
CA THR A 38 0.02 -12.92 7.92
C THR A 38 -1.46 -13.29 7.87
N GLY A 39 -2.33 -12.52 8.54
CA GLY A 39 -3.77 -12.75 8.58
C GLY A 39 -4.14 -14.03 9.35
N GLU A 40 -3.40 -14.37 10.39
CA GLU A 40 -3.51 -15.63 11.14
C GLU A 40 -4.84 -15.78 11.92
N ARG A 41 -5.59 -14.69 12.10
CA ARG A 41 -6.94 -14.74 12.70
C ARG A 41 -8.07 -14.93 11.70
N GLY A 42 -7.73 -15.02 10.42
CA GLY A 42 -8.69 -15.33 9.38
C GLY A 42 -9.27 -16.75 9.50
N PRO A 43 -10.20 -17.14 8.62
CA PRO A 43 -10.89 -18.42 8.71
C PRO A 43 -10.00 -19.65 8.47
N GLN A 44 -8.73 -19.47 8.17
CA GLN A 44 -7.75 -20.52 7.94
C GLN A 44 -6.42 -20.20 8.63
N ASP A 45 -5.56 -21.23 8.71
CA ASP A 45 -4.19 -21.08 9.21
C ASP A 45 -3.39 -20.05 8.40
N ALA A 46 -2.47 -19.36 9.07
CA ALA A 46 -1.59 -18.34 8.45
C ALA A 46 -0.77 -18.87 7.27
N ILE A 47 -0.37 -20.14 7.29
CA ILE A 47 0.48 -20.76 6.25
C ILE A 47 -0.15 -20.68 4.85
N PRO A 48 -1.41 -21.05 4.62
CA PRO A 48 -2.05 -20.87 3.31
C PRO A 48 -2.06 -19.42 2.85
N ARG A 49 -2.38 -18.47 3.73
CA ARG A 49 -2.44 -17.04 3.39
C ARG A 49 -1.08 -16.46 3.03
N VAL A 50 0.00 -16.90 3.67
CA VAL A 50 1.37 -16.50 3.30
C VAL A 50 1.68 -16.90 1.87
N HIS A 51 1.43 -18.16 1.49
CA HIS A 51 1.67 -18.62 0.12
C HIS A 51 0.73 -17.96 -0.90
N GLU A 52 -0.53 -17.72 -0.54
CA GLU A 52 -1.46 -17.01 -1.39
C GLU A 52 -0.98 -15.59 -1.71
N GLN A 53 -0.43 -14.90 -0.71
CA GLN A 53 0.13 -13.55 -0.89
C GLN A 53 1.44 -13.58 -1.70
N GLU A 54 2.28 -14.58 -1.52
CA GLU A 54 3.49 -14.78 -2.32
C GLU A 54 3.14 -14.98 -3.80
N ASP A 55 2.14 -15.83 -4.08
CA ASP A 55 1.65 -16.07 -5.43
C ASP A 55 1.02 -14.81 -6.05
N ALA A 56 0.25 -14.05 -5.29
CA ALA A 56 -0.37 -12.80 -5.73
C ALA A 56 0.70 -11.74 -6.07
N ALA A 57 1.68 -11.52 -5.19
CA ALA A 57 2.78 -10.60 -5.42
C ALA A 57 3.60 -10.98 -6.65
N ALA A 58 3.90 -12.28 -6.82
CA ALA A 58 4.60 -12.80 -8.00
C ALA A 58 3.79 -12.57 -9.29
N SER A 59 2.46 -12.74 -9.26
CA SER A 59 1.58 -12.53 -10.41
C SER A 59 1.53 -11.07 -10.86
N ILE A 60 1.65 -10.14 -9.92
CA ILE A 60 1.76 -8.70 -10.18
C ILE A 60 3.16 -8.35 -10.70
N GLY A 61 4.19 -9.05 -10.23
CA GLY A 61 5.60 -8.75 -10.48
C GLY A 61 6.17 -7.78 -9.43
N ALA A 62 5.72 -7.90 -8.18
CA ALA A 62 6.14 -7.07 -7.06
C ALA A 62 7.04 -7.84 -6.09
N ASP A 63 7.99 -7.14 -5.45
CA ASP A 63 8.71 -7.65 -4.30
C ASP A 63 7.77 -7.66 -3.07
N LEU A 64 7.86 -8.67 -2.21
CA LEU A 64 7.05 -8.80 -1.01
C LEU A 64 7.89 -8.62 0.25
N VAL A 65 7.38 -7.85 1.21
CA VAL A 65 7.95 -7.62 2.54
C VAL A 65 6.88 -7.88 3.58
N TRP A 66 7.22 -8.61 4.65
CA TRP A 66 6.33 -8.89 5.78
C TRP A 66 6.62 -7.94 6.95
N GLY A 67 5.57 -7.35 7.53
CA GLY A 67 5.68 -6.50 8.72
C GLY A 67 5.91 -7.26 10.01
N GLY A 68 5.40 -8.50 10.09
CA GLY A 68 5.56 -9.38 11.27
C GLY A 68 4.72 -8.96 12.47
N TYR A 69 3.70 -8.13 12.28
CA TYR A 69 2.76 -7.78 13.35
C TYR A 69 1.70 -8.86 13.54
N PRO A 70 1.19 -9.03 14.77
CA PRO A 70 0.05 -9.91 15.01
C PRO A 70 -1.22 -9.35 14.37
N ASP A 71 -2.00 -10.20 13.72
CA ASP A 71 -3.31 -9.88 13.17
C ASP A 71 -4.27 -9.41 14.26
N GLY A 72 -5.02 -8.33 14.01
CA GLY A 72 -5.93 -7.70 14.97
C GLY A 72 -5.23 -6.87 16.06
N ALA A 73 -3.91 -6.65 15.96
CA ALA A 73 -3.13 -5.96 17.00
C ALA A 73 -1.99 -5.08 16.42
N ILE A 74 -2.16 -4.52 15.23
CA ILE A 74 -1.19 -3.58 14.65
C ILE A 74 -1.22 -2.26 15.47
N PRO A 75 -0.11 -1.86 16.14
CA PRO A 75 -0.08 -0.61 16.86
C PRO A 75 0.05 0.57 15.90
N SER A 76 -0.70 1.66 16.13
CA SER A 76 -0.55 2.91 15.36
C SER A 76 0.56 3.83 15.90
N GLY A 77 1.34 3.35 16.87
CA GLY A 77 2.33 4.12 17.62
C GLY A 77 3.64 4.37 16.88
N ARG A 78 4.59 5.00 17.61
CA ARG A 78 5.91 5.42 17.11
C ARG A 78 6.71 4.27 16.49
N GLU A 79 6.61 3.08 17.04
CA GLU A 79 7.35 1.91 16.59
C GLU A 79 6.95 1.52 15.16
N THR A 80 5.64 1.40 14.90
CA THR A 80 5.11 1.09 13.57
C THR A 80 5.44 2.18 12.56
N VAL A 81 5.35 3.45 12.97
CA VAL A 81 5.76 4.59 12.12
C VAL A 81 7.25 4.50 11.75
N ALA A 82 8.13 4.19 12.73
CA ALA A 82 9.56 4.06 12.50
C ALA A 82 9.89 2.85 11.59
N PHE A 83 9.18 1.74 11.76
CA PHE A 83 9.31 0.57 10.90
C PHE A 83 8.93 0.91 9.45
N ILE A 84 7.77 1.51 9.22
CA ILE A 84 7.34 1.91 7.86
C ILE A 84 8.28 2.96 7.26
N ASP A 85 8.75 3.95 8.04
CA ASP A 85 9.74 4.96 7.59
C ASP A 85 11.03 4.26 7.12
N SER A 86 11.48 3.21 7.82
CA SER A 86 12.65 2.42 7.42
C SER A 86 12.42 1.65 6.11
N VAL A 87 11.22 1.10 5.89
CA VAL A 87 10.88 0.42 4.62
C VAL A 87 10.82 1.43 3.46
N ILE A 88 10.25 2.62 3.68
CA ILE A 88 10.26 3.72 2.70
C ILE A 88 11.69 4.08 2.30
N GLU A 89 12.59 4.21 3.29
CA GLU A 89 14.00 4.51 3.03
C GLU A 89 14.73 3.38 2.28
N GLN A 90 14.54 2.13 2.70
CA GLN A 90 15.18 0.95 2.08
C GLN A 90 14.73 0.75 0.63
N THR A 91 13.46 0.93 0.35
CA THR A 91 12.92 0.81 -1.01
C THR A 91 13.17 2.04 -1.87
N GLY A 92 13.48 3.18 -1.24
CA GLY A 92 13.58 4.46 -1.92
C GLY A 92 12.27 4.89 -2.58
N ALA A 93 11.13 4.56 -1.95
CA ALA A 93 9.81 4.79 -2.52
C ALA A 93 9.56 6.26 -2.85
N ALA A 94 9.05 6.52 -4.04
CA ALA A 94 8.63 7.85 -4.51
C ALA A 94 7.11 8.02 -4.50
N VAL A 95 6.39 6.89 -4.45
CA VAL A 95 4.93 6.81 -4.35
C VAL A 95 4.58 5.81 -3.28
N LEU A 96 3.59 6.12 -2.48
CA LEU A 96 3.05 5.23 -1.46
C LEU A 96 1.54 5.06 -1.65
N TYR A 97 1.10 3.81 -1.64
CA TYR A 97 -0.30 3.41 -1.53
C TYR A 97 -0.55 2.80 -0.15
N THR A 98 -1.69 3.12 0.47
CA THR A 98 -2.09 2.56 1.77
C THR A 98 -3.62 2.61 1.92
N HIS A 99 -4.15 2.05 3.00
CA HIS A 99 -5.57 2.17 3.32
C HIS A 99 -6.06 3.60 3.47
N SER A 100 -7.34 3.86 3.16
CA SER A 100 -8.04 5.02 3.69
C SER A 100 -8.10 4.95 5.22
N GLN A 101 -7.98 6.10 5.88
CA GLN A 101 -8.09 6.17 7.34
C GLN A 101 -9.54 6.02 7.86
N ASN A 102 -10.53 6.13 6.95
CA ASN A 102 -11.95 6.07 7.27
C ASN A 102 -12.48 4.63 7.14
N ASP A 103 -12.03 3.75 8.01
CA ASP A 103 -12.33 2.33 7.99
C ASP A 103 -12.87 1.86 9.35
N THR A 104 -13.64 0.76 9.38
CA THR A 104 -14.09 0.13 10.62
C THR A 104 -13.12 -0.93 11.13
N HIS A 105 -12.21 -1.43 10.28
CA HIS A 105 -11.22 -2.40 10.70
C HIS A 105 -10.05 -1.71 11.41
N GLN A 106 -9.83 -2.05 12.69
CA GLN A 106 -8.81 -1.40 13.52
C GLN A 106 -7.40 -1.47 12.92
N ASP A 107 -7.03 -2.60 12.28
CA ASP A 107 -5.71 -2.75 11.66
C ASP A 107 -5.55 -1.88 10.41
N HIS A 108 -6.63 -1.71 9.61
CA HIS A 108 -6.61 -0.79 8.46
C HIS A 108 -6.38 0.64 8.91
N VAL A 109 -7.09 1.06 9.97
CA VAL A 109 -6.93 2.41 10.56
C VAL A 109 -5.51 2.58 11.11
N ALA A 110 -5.02 1.59 11.88
CA ALA A 110 -3.67 1.64 12.45
C ALA A 110 -2.58 1.73 11.37
N THR A 111 -2.68 0.89 10.33
CA THR A 111 -1.76 0.89 9.19
C THR A 111 -1.83 2.21 8.43
N ALA A 112 -3.03 2.73 8.15
CA ALA A 112 -3.21 4.01 7.46
C ALA A 112 -2.55 5.15 8.23
N LEU A 113 -2.84 5.32 9.52
CA LEU A 113 -2.30 6.40 10.35
C LEU A 113 -0.76 6.32 10.47
N ALA A 114 -0.23 5.12 10.66
CA ALA A 114 1.22 4.92 10.73
C ALA A 114 1.89 5.22 9.39
N SER A 115 1.29 4.76 8.28
CA SER A 115 1.77 5.00 6.91
C SER A 115 1.77 6.49 6.55
N LEU A 116 0.69 7.21 6.85
CA LEU A 116 0.59 8.66 6.61
C LEU A 116 1.62 9.43 7.41
N SER A 117 1.88 9.02 8.66
CA SER A 117 2.90 9.63 9.51
C SER A 117 4.31 9.36 8.99
N ALA A 118 4.62 8.15 8.56
CA ALA A 118 5.90 7.77 7.97
C ALA A 118 6.14 8.48 6.63
N ALA A 119 5.10 8.54 5.79
CA ALA A 119 5.16 9.14 4.46
C ALA A 119 5.12 10.69 4.44
N ARG A 120 5.31 11.36 5.57
CA ARG A 120 5.22 12.84 5.68
C ARG A 120 6.16 13.61 4.76
N ARG A 121 7.21 12.96 4.26
CA ARG A 121 8.19 13.56 3.33
C ARG A 121 7.97 13.14 1.87
N LEU A 122 7.07 12.20 1.60
CA LEU A 122 6.78 11.77 0.24
C LEU A 122 5.87 12.78 -0.46
N ASN A 123 6.10 12.95 -1.75
CA ASN A 123 5.34 13.86 -2.60
C ASN A 123 4.06 13.23 -3.16
N ARG A 124 3.93 11.90 -3.10
CA ARG A 124 2.78 11.16 -3.64
C ARG A 124 2.36 10.09 -2.65
N VAL A 125 1.21 10.31 -2.04
CA VAL A 125 0.58 9.40 -1.09
C VAL A 125 -0.88 9.25 -1.49
N LEU A 126 -1.28 8.03 -1.79
CA LEU A 126 -2.62 7.67 -2.27
C LEU A 126 -3.22 6.65 -1.30
N CYS A 127 -4.46 6.87 -0.93
CA CYS A 127 -5.19 5.98 -0.05
C CYS A 127 -6.29 5.27 -0.82
N TYR A 128 -6.30 3.95 -0.75
CA TYR A 128 -7.29 3.11 -1.41
C TYR A 128 -8.45 2.75 -0.49
N GLN A 129 -9.57 2.40 -1.08
CA GLN A 129 -10.76 1.92 -0.39
C GLN A 129 -10.63 0.42 -0.09
N SER A 130 -10.98 0.02 1.14
CA SER A 130 -11.26 -1.35 1.50
C SER A 130 -12.77 -1.62 1.52
N PRO A 131 -13.25 -2.87 1.53
CA PRO A 131 -14.67 -3.18 1.68
C PRO A 131 -15.29 -2.66 2.99
N THR A 132 -14.49 -2.46 4.03
CA THR A 132 -14.92 -1.99 5.36
C THR A 132 -14.83 -0.47 5.55
N ALA A 133 -14.45 0.27 4.50
CA ALA A 133 -14.37 1.73 4.54
C ALA A 133 -15.76 2.37 4.72
N THR A 134 -15.86 3.34 5.64
CA THR A 134 -17.14 4.00 6.00
C THR A 134 -17.41 5.27 5.21
N SER A 135 -16.36 5.97 4.78
CA SER A 135 -16.47 7.10 3.88
C SER A 135 -15.24 7.12 2.97
N PHE A 136 -15.47 7.42 1.69
CA PHE A 136 -14.40 7.43 0.71
C PHE A 136 -14.69 8.51 -0.35
N ASN A 137 -13.80 9.50 -0.44
CA ASN A 137 -13.94 10.64 -1.33
C ASN A 137 -12.73 10.74 -2.28
N PRO A 138 -12.66 9.88 -3.31
CA PRO A 138 -11.51 9.85 -4.19
C PRO A 138 -11.46 11.08 -5.11
N VAL A 139 -10.24 11.50 -5.43
CA VAL A 139 -9.94 12.62 -6.33
C VAL A 139 -8.93 12.26 -7.41
N VAL A 140 -8.28 11.09 -7.30
CA VAL A 140 -7.38 10.54 -8.31
C VAL A 140 -7.89 9.18 -8.77
N TYR A 141 -7.85 8.97 -10.07
CA TYR A 141 -8.29 7.74 -10.71
C TYR A 141 -7.19 7.21 -11.61
N VAL A 142 -6.94 5.92 -11.53
CA VAL A 142 -5.97 5.22 -12.38
C VAL A 142 -6.72 4.32 -13.34
N ASP A 143 -6.52 4.51 -14.65
CA ASP A 143 -7.08 3.64 -15.67
C ASP A 143 -6.48 2.24 -15.57
N ILE A 144 -7.32 1.24 -15.38
CA ILE A 144 -6.94 -0.16 -15.26
C ILE A 144 -7.58 -1.05 -16.33
N GLU A 145 -8.18 -0.49 -17.38
CA GLU A 145 -8.87 -1.27 -18.42
C GLU A 145 -7.95 -2.35 -19.01
N ALA A 146 -6.69 -2.01 -19.27
CA ALA A 146 -5.73 -2.94 -19.86
C ALA A 146 -5.28 -4.07 -18.91
N CYS A 147 -5.60 -4.00 -17.61
CA CYS A 147 -5.09 -4.94 -16.61
C CYS A 147 -6.15 -5.41 -15.59
N VAL A 148 -7.43 -5.07 -15.76
CA VAL A 148 -8.50 -5.48 -14.82
C VAL A 148 -8.57 -7.00 -14.68
N GLU A 149 -8.46 -7.76 -15.76
CA GLU A 149 -8.46 -9.22 -15.72
C GLU A 149 -7.25 -9.76 -14.91
N ARG A 150 -6.09 -9.13 -15.05
CA ARG A 150 -4.90 -9.49 -14.27
C ARG A 150 -5.06 -9.14 -12.79
N LYS A 151 -5.72 -8.02 -12.47
CA LYS A 151 -6.07 -7.69 -11.09
C LYS A 151 -6.95 -8.77 -10.47
N ILE A 152 -8.00 -9.21 -11.18
CA ILE A 152 -8.89 -10.28 -10.74
C ILE A 152 -8.12 -11.61 -10.59
N ALA A 153 -7.21 -11.92 -11.51
CA ALA A 153 -6.37 -13.11 -11.41
C ALA A 153 -5.43 -13.07 -10.19
N ALA A 154 -4.84 -11.92 -9.87
CA ALA A 154 -4.01 -11.75 -8.67
C ALA A 154 -4.84 -11.95 -7.38
N LEU A 155 -6.06 -11.39 -7.32
CA LEU A 155 -6.99 -11.62 -6.21
C LEU A 155 -7.40 -13.09 -6.09
N SER A 156 -7.56 -13.80 -7.20
CA SER A 156 -7.89 -15.23 -7.20
C SER A 156 -6.79 -16.12 -6.60
N CYS A 157 -5.57 -15.61 -6.39
CA CYS A 157 -4.55 -16.31 -5.63
C CYS A 157 -4.94 -16.49 -4.15
N HIS A 158 -5.74 -15.55 -3.60
CA HIS A 158 -6.24 -15.58 -2.22
C HIS A 158 -7.47 -16.50 -2.08
N ARG A 159 -7.30 -17.79 -2.41
CA ARG A 159 -8.38 -18.78 -2.43
C ARG A 159 -9.13 -18.89 -1.11
N SER A 160 -8.39 -18.79 0.00
CA SER A 160 -8.98 -18.85 1.34
C SER A 160 -10.00 -17.73 1.58
N GLN A 161 -9.82 -16.58 0.95
CA GLN A 161 -10.68 -15.40 1.09
C GLN A 161 -11.77 -15.35 0.02
N VAL A 162 -11.44 -15.69 -1.21
CA VAL A 162 -12.39 -15.69 -2.35
C VAL A 162 -13.46 -16.75 -2.19
N GLU A 163 -13.10 -17.96 -1.72
CA GLU A 163 -14.04 -19.07 -1.61
C GLU A 163 -14.87 -19.06 -0.33
N ARG A 164 -14.48 -18.33 0.71
CA ARG A 164 -15.06 -18.45 2.05
C ARG A 164 -15.42 -17.12 2.72
N CYS A 165 -14.95 -16.01 2.18
CA CYS A 165 -15.18 -14.69 2.75
C CYS A 165 -16.04 -13.85 1.80
N GLU A 166 -17.24 -13.47 2.24
CA GLU A 166 -18.16 -12.64 1.45
C GLU A 166 -17.61 -11.23 1.17
N LEU A 167 -16.50 -10.84 1.84
CA LEU A 167 -15.84 -9.54 1.63
C LEU A 167 -14.94 -9.53 0.40
N VAL A 168 -14.57 -10.69 -0.15
CA VAL A 168 -13.77 -10.80 -1.37
C VAL A 168 -14.60 -11.47 -2.46
N ASP A 169 -15.56 -10.72 -2.97
CA ASP A 169 -16.38 -11.07 -4.13
C ASP A 169 -15.74 -10.46 -5.38
N LEU A 170 -15.18 -11.31 -6.25
CA LEU A 170 -14.48 -10.88 -7.45
C LEU A 170 -15.38 -10.13 -8.43
N GLU A 171 -16.67 -10.50 -8.51
CA GLU A 171 -17.65 -9.80 -9.34
C GLU A 171 -17.93 -8.40 -8.79
N ALA A 172 -18.07 -8.26 -7.46
CA ALA A 172 -18.23 -6.97 -6.81
C ALA A 172 -17.00 -6.06 -6.98
N ILE A 173 -15.78 -6.64 -6.95
CA ILE A 173 -14.55 -5.88 -7.20
C ILE A 173 -14.48 -5.36 -8.64
N GLU A 174 -14.82 -6.19 -9.63
CA GLU A 174 -14.89 -5.76 -11.02
C GLU A 174 -15.97 -4.69 -11.23
N ALA A 175 -17.14 -4.87 -10.62
CA ALA A 175 -18.22 -3.87 -10.65
C ALA A 175 -17.80 -2.55 -10.01
N GLY A 176 -17.06 -2.58 -8.90
CA GLY A 176 -16.48 -1.42 -8.26
C GLY A 176 -15.51 -0.67 -9.17
N ALA A 177 -14.61 -1.40 -9.84
CA ALA A 177 -13.70 -0.82 -10.82
C ALA A 177 -14.46 -0.20 -12.01
N ARG A 178 -15.55 -0.83 -12.43
CA ARG A 178 -16.44 -0.29 -13.47
C ARG A 178 -17.18 0.98 -13.02
N PHE A 179 -17.64 1.01 -11.76
CA PHE A 179 -18.27 2.18 -11.15
C PHE A 179 -17.32 3.38 -11.12
N TRP A 180 -16.09 3.20 -10.60
CA TRP A 180 -15.10 4.26 -10.56
C TRP A 180 -14.61 4.67 -11.95
N GLY A 181 -14.53 3.72 -12.89
CA GLY A 181 -14.27 4.01 -14.29
C GLY A 181 -15.31 4.95 -14.89
N HIS A 182 -16.61 4.71 -14.63
CA HIS A 182 -17.68 5.60 -15.09
C HIS A 182 -17.55 7.02 -14.52
N HIS A 183 -17.22 7.14 -13.23
CA HIS A 183 -16.95 8.44 -12.59
C HIS A 183 -15.80 9.19 -13.27
N ALA A 184 -14.74 8.48 -13.63
CA ALA A 184 -13.55 9.06 -14.27
C ALA A 184 -13.66 9.17 -15.81
N ARG A 185 -14.80 8.79 -16.41
CA ARG A 185 -15.02 8.69 -17.86
C ARG A 185 -14.07 7.71 -18.55
N MET A 186 -13.76 6.62 -17.86
CA MET A 186 -12.96 5.48 -18.30
C MET A 186 -13.83 4.22 -18.25
N ARG A 187 -13.37 3.12 -18.80
CA ARG A 187 -14.10 1.86 -18.70
C ARG A 187 -13.94 1.22 -17.32
N TYR A 188 -12.72 1.12 -16.84
CA TYR A 188 -12.37 0.60 -15.52
C TYR A 188 -11.34 1.52 -14.86
N ALA A 189 -11.51 1.83 -13.60
CA ALA A 189 -10.53 2.59 -12.83
C ALA A 189 -10.44 2.12 -11.39
N GLU A 190 -9.29 2.30 -10.79
CA GLU A 190 -9.12 2.37 -9.35
C GLU A 190 -9.11 3.81 -8.89
N ALA A 191 -9.70 4.06 -7.71
CA ALA A 191 -9.92 5.39 -7.18
C ALA A 191 -9.17 5.59 -5.87
N PHE A 192 -8.66 6.80 -5.65
CA PHE A 192 -7.81 7.10 -4.50
C PHE A 192 -8.17 8.43 -3.85
N GLU A 193 -8.25 8.43 -2.52
CA GLU A 193 -8.10 9.63 -1.72
C GLU A 193 -6.63 10.05 -1.71
N VAL A 194 -6.37 11.35 -1.64
CA VAL A 194 -5.01 11.86 -1.81
C VAL A 194 -4.64 12.83 -0.69
N PRO A 195 -3.98 12.36 0.37
CA PRO A 195 -3.41 13.24 1.39
C PRO A 195 -2.35 14.19 0.83
N ARG A 196 -1.60 13.74 -0.19
CA ARG A 196 -0.60 14.57 -0.88
C ARG A 196 -0.32 14.04 -2.29
N PHE A 197 -0.34 14.96 -3.25
CA PHE A 197 0.08 14.67 -4.63
C PHE A 197 0.74 15.90 -5.24
N VAL A 198 2.05 15.84 -5.42
CA VAL A 198 2.78 16.87 -6.14
C VAL A 198 2.84 16.48 -7.61
N TRP A 199 2.15 17.24 -8.43
CA TRP A 199 2.24 17.09 -9.87
C TRP A 199 3.49 17.81 -10.39
N ASP A 200 4.52 17.06 -10.68
CA ASP A 200 5.76 17.58 -11.25
C ASP A 200 5.64 17.66 -12.78
N ILE A 201 5.28 18.82 -13.27
CA ILE A 201 5.11 19.10 -14.70
C ILE A 201 6.47 19.11 -15.45
N ALA A 202 7.56 19.42 -14.74
CA ALA A 202 8.89 19.58 -15.34
C ALA A 202 9.56 18.25 -15.74
N ARG A 203 9.08 17.10 -15.22
CA ARG A 203 9.65 15.78 -15.50
C ARG A 203 9.24 15.13 -16.82
N GLY A 204 8.56 15.86 -17.71
CA GLY A 204 8.29 15.42 -19.09
C GLY A 204 9.51 15.48 -20.04
N ALA A 205 10.64 16.01 -19.60
CA ALA A 205 11.91 16.01 -20.32
C ALA A 205 13.05 15.86 -19.31
N ALA A 206 13.71 14.70 -19.34
CA ALA A 206 14.94 14.33 -18.67
C ALA A 206 15.61 15.41 -17.81
N ALA A 207 15.39 15.42 -16.49
CA ALA A 207 16.26 16.11 -15.59
C ALA A 207 16.43 15.30 -14.30
N VAL A 208 17.49 14.49 -14.31
CA VAL A 208 18.09 13.95 -13.08
C VAL A 208 18.79 15.11 -12.41
N HIS A 209 18.11 15.86 -11.59
CA HIS A 209 18.76 16.62 -10.54
C HIS A 209 18.81 15.74 -9.29
N ARG A 210 19.96 15.03 -9.14
CA ARG A 210 20.41 14.55 -7.84
C ARG A 210 20.52 15.78 -6.95
N VAL A 211 19.61 15.91 -6.00
CA VAL A 211 19.87 16.72 -4.81
C VAL A 211 20.97 15.98 -4.05
N GLU A 212 22.19 16.46 -4.14
CA GLU A 212 23.27 15.98 -3.26
C GLU A 212 22.80 16.23 -1.83
N LYS A 213 22.68 15.13 -1.06
CA LYS A 213 22.41 15.25 0.38
C LYS A 213 23.54 16.08 1.01
N PRO A 214 23.24 17.15 1.75
CA PRO A 214 24.27 17.79 2.55
C PRO A 214 24.82 16.73 3.51
N GLN A 215 26.15 16.57 3.54
CA GLN A 215 26.82 15.75 4.53
C GLN A 215 26.52 16.37 5.91
N VAL A 216 25.57 15.78 6.63
CA VAL A 216 25.34 16.12 8.02
C VAL A 216 26.49 15.51 8.80
N ALA A 217 27.41 16.32 9.23
CA ALA A 217 28.47 15.95 10.19
C ALA A 217 27.79 15.35 11.42
N ALA A 218 28.24 14.16 11.84
CA ALA A 218 27.74 13.48 13.02
C ALA A 218 27.86 14.35 14.26
N VAL A 219 26.76 14.92 14.72
CA VAL A 219 26.69 15.58 16.01
C VAL A 219 26.72 14.50 17.09
N ARG A 220 27.88 14.27 17.70
CA ARG A 220 27.98 13.47 18.92
C ARG A 220 27.29 14.24 20.04
N LEU A 221 26.14 13.71 20.49
CA LEU A 221 25.53 14.16 21.73
C LEU A 221 26.44 13.77 22.90
N PRO A 222 26.73 14.69 23.85
CA PRO A 222 27.52 14.36 25.02
C PRO A 222 26.75 13.38 25.90
N LEU A 223 27.42 12.31 26.31
CA LEU A 223 26.96 11.37 27.34
C LEU A 223 26.70 12.18 28.62
N VAL A 224 25.44 12.20 29.07
CA VAL A 224 25.12 12.70 30.42
C VAL A 224 25.62 11.67 31.41
N ALA A 225 26.76 11.93 32.01
CA ALA A 225 27.28 11.16 33.12
C ALA A 225 26.52 11.52 34.41
N GLY A 226 25.99 10.51 35.05
CA GLY A 226 25.87 10.43 36.50
C GLY A 226 24.79 11.25 37.18
N ILE A 227 23.70 10.54 37.57
CA ILE A 227 23.07 10.82 38.87
C ILE A 227 23.22 9.54 39.67
N ARG A 228 24.19 9.58 40.62
CA ARG A 228 24.22 8.69 41.77
C ARG A 228 23.33 9.27 42.89
N GLN A 229 22.63 8.38 43.55
CA GLN A 229 21.85 8.44 44.80
C GLN A 229 20.39 8.74 44.58
#